data_313345db49c48f21186361586d8b5626
#
_entry.id   313345db49c48f21186361586d8b5626
#
_cell.length_a   1.000
_cell.length_b   1.000
_cell.length_c   1.000
_cell.angle_alpha   90.00
_cell.angle_beta   90.00
_cell.angle_gamma   90.00
#
_symmetry.space_group_name_H-M   'P 1'
#
loop_
_entity.id
_entity.type
_entity.pdbx_description
1 polymer ?
#
loop_
_entity_poly.entity_id
_entity_poly.type
_entity_poly.pdbx_seq_one_letter_code
_entity_poly.pdbx_strand_id
1 'polypeptide(L)'
;MYIISHPHAQENKQRCFVATAAITANQSFEIAAWRPRHNPWLIALTVTLATFMEVLDTSIANVALPHIAGSLGASSDESTWVLTSYLVSNAIILPISAWLATRMGRKRFYMSCVALFAASSFLCGLAPTLGMLIFCRVLQGAGGGGLQPSEQAILADTFSLSKRGMAFAVYGMAVVVAPAIGPTIGGWITDNYSWRWIFYINVPISLISLYLTHRLVEDPPYLKQEKERRKSIPVDYIGLGLVALGIGTLQLVLDKGQEADWFSSHWITVLLALSIILLVTWVIWEWRHEHPIVELKLLKKRNFATAMFFMFILGAVLYGTTVLIPQYLQLLMGYSAVSAGEALAGGGFIMMLMMPLSGFLVSKMDQRVLMSIGFATTAAALYYMTTHMTLGMDFRTAAMLRVYQVAGLAFIFVPSNMLSYVDVPPEKNNQISSMISFIRNIGGSIGIALLATFITRGTQQRQTYLSGHMNDGNPRFRQMIDGLTATLRSEGLSPSDATHKAYARVAALLSQQASTLAYTDVISALAVIVACLAPLCFIMKRPPKGLAAPSLH
;
A
#
# COMPACT_ATOMS: atom_id res chain seq x y z
N MET A 1 1.75 -53.10 -48.82
CA MET A 1 2.12 -51.66 -48.89
C MET A 1 2.85 -51.28 -47.61
N TYR A 2 4.18 -51.46 -47.62
CA TYR A 2 5.04 -51.25 -46.48
C TYR A 2 5.32 -49.73 -46.37
N ILE A 3 4.91 -49.09 -45.24
CA ILE A 3 5.26 -47.73 -44.93
C ILE A 3 6.69 -47.75 -44.37
N ILE A 4 7.65 -47.29 -45.18
CA ILE A 4 9.05 -47.08 -44.74
C ILE A 4 9.06 -45.81 -43.88
N SER A 5 9.11 -45.97 -42.57
CA SER A 5 9.36 -44.86 -41.64
C SER A 5 10.83 -44.43 -41.74
N HIS A 6 11.07 -43.20 -42.19
CA HIS A 6 12.39 -42.62 -42.30
C HIS A 6 13.01 -42.41 -40.90
N PRO A 7 14.09 -43.10 -40.51
CA PRO A 7 14.75 -42.96 -39.21
C PRO A 7 15.39 -41.56 -39.00
N HIS A 8 15.76 -40.86 -40.08
CA HIS A 8 16.35 -39.53 -40.02
C HIS A 8 15.44 -38.41 -39.49
N ALA A 9 14.13 -38.55 -39.54
CA ALA A 9 13.20 -37.55 -39.04
C ALA A 9 13.08 -37.59 -37.49
N GLN A 10 13.23 -38.76 -36.88
CA GLN A 10 13.23 -38.91 -35.42
C GLN A 10 14.57 -38.46 -34.81
N GLU A 11 15.67 -38.77 -35.48
CA GLU A 11 17.02 -38.36 -35.03
C GLU A 11 17.21 -36.84 -35.09
N ASN A 12 16.70 -36.15 -36.11
CA ASN A 12 16.69 -34.71 -36.20
C ASN A 12 15.77 -34.05 -35.15
N LYS A 13 14.63 -34.66 -34.81
CA LYS A 13 13.76 -34.17 -33.71
C LYS A 13 14.45 -34.33 -32.35
N GLN A 14 15.11 -35.45 -32.10
CA GLN A 14 15.88 -35.65 -30.85
C GLN A 14 17.07 -34.73 -30.75
N ARG A 15 17.85 -34.51 -31.80
CA ARG A 15 18.95 -33.52 -31.81
C ARG A 15 18.47 -32.10 -31.61
N CYS A 16 17.34 -31.73 -32.20
CA CYS A 16 16.73 -30.41 -31.97
C CYS A 16 16.25 -30.25 -30.51
N PHE A 17 15.65 -31.32 -29.95
CA PHE A 17 15.19 -31.31 -28.55
C PHE A 17 16.35 -31.24 -27.55
N VAL A 18 17.44 -31.98 -27.77
CA VAL A 18 18.65 -31.95 -26.94
C VAL A 18 19.37 -30.62 -27.08
N ALA A 19 19.48 -30.07 -28.29
CA ALA A 19 20.08 -28.75 -28.52
C ALA A 19 19.25 -27.63 -27.84
N THR A 20 17.93 -27.69 -27.93
CA THR A 20 17.02 -26.75 -27.27
C THR A 20 17.11 -26.88 -25.75
N ALA A 21 17.18 -28.11 -25.21
CA ALA A 21 17.35 -28.34 -23.77
C ALA A 21 18.72 -27.86 -23.25
N ALA A 22 19.79 -28.07 -24.03
CA ALA A 22 21.12 -27.58 -23.70
C ALA A 22 21.24 -26.06 -23.76
N ILE A 23 20.60 -25.42 -24.75
CA ILE A 23 20.52 -23.96 -24.86
C ILE A 23 19.71 -23.38 -23.69
N THR A 24 18.58 -24.00 -23.32
CA THR A 24 17.76 -23.56 -22.16
C THR A 24 18.50 -23.79 -20.83
N ALA A 25 19.25 -24.87 -20.68
CA ALA A 25 20.05 -25.12 -19.49
C ALA A 25 21.23 -24.15 -19.36
N ASN A 26 21.90 -23.82 -20.46
CA ASN A 26 22.99 -22.86 -20.49
C ASN A 26 22.49 -21.42 -20.23
N GLN A 27 21.34 -21.04 -20.79
CA GLN A 27 20.69 -19.77 -20.52
C GLN A 27 20.22 -19.64 -19.05
N SER A 28 19.65 -20.70 -18.47
CA SER A 28 19.29 -20.71 -17.05
C SER A 28 20.52 -20.64 -16.13
N PHE A 29 21.66 -21.19 -16.55
CA PHE A 29 22.91 -21.09 -15.82
C PHE A 29 23.54 -19.67 -15.91
N GLU A 30 23.52 -19.03 -17.08
CA GLU A 30 23.98 -17.65 -17.25
C GLU A 30 23.09 -16.65 -16.48
N ILE A 31 21.80 -16.86 -16.44
CA ILE A 31 20.84 -16.04 -15.66
C ILE A 31 21.10 -16.20 -14.16
N ALA A 32 21.36 -17.41 -13.69
CA ALA A 32 21.68 -17.70 -12.29
C ALA A 32 23.07 -17.18 -11.87
N ALA A 33 23.99 -16.99 -12.82
CA ALA A 33 25.36 -16.50 -12.59
C ALA A 33 25.49 -14.97 -12.69
N TRP A 34 24.48 -14.26 -13.22
CA TRP A 34 24.58 -12.81 -13.35
C TRP A 34 24.66 -12.11 -12.00
N ARG A 35 25.61 -11.19 -11.87
CA ARG A 35 25.76 -10.32 -10.70
C ARG A 35 26.02 -8.90 -11.16
N PRO A 36 25.49 -7.89 -10.44
CA PRO A 36 25.76 -6.50 -10.75
C PRO A 36 27.24 -6.18 -10.54
N ARG A 37 27.78 -5.25 -11.33
CA ARG A 37 29.19 -4.79 -11.20
C ARG A 37 29.42 -3.99 -9.93
N HIS A 38 28.36 -3.30 -9.46
CA HIS A 38 28.43 -2.44 -8.28
C HIS A 38 27.94 -3.16 -7.03
N ASN A 39 28.25 -2.61 -5.87
CA ASN A 39 27.83 -3.16 -4.58
C ASN A 39 26.29 -3.25 -4.52
N PRO A 40 25.71 -4.44 -4.29
CA PRO A 40 24.26 -4.64 -4.22
C PRO A 40 23.55 -3.73 -3.21
N TRP A 41 24.20 -3.43 -2.09
CA TRP A 41 23.61 -2.57 -1.05
C TRP A 41 23.51 -1.10 -1.47
N LEU A 42 24.50 -0.60 -2.26
CA LEU A 42 24.40 0.75 -2.82
C LEU A 42 23.27 0.83 -3.84
N ILE A 43 23.06 -0.23 -4.64
CA ILE A 43 21.92 -0.32 -5.55
C ILE A 43 20.62 -0.30 -4.75
N ALA A 44 20.52 -1.12 -3.69
CA ALA A 44 19.32 -1.17 -2.84
C ALA A 44 18.99 0.21 -2.26
N LEU A 45 19.94 0.87 -1.62
CA LEU A 45 19.73 2.22 -1.06
C LEU A 45 19.31 3.23 -2.12
N THR A 46 19.90 3.17 -3.32
CA THR A 46 19.58 4.09 -4.43
C THR A 46 18.14 3.95 -4.88
N VAL A 47 17.66 2.72 -5.08
CA VAL A 47 16.30 2.50 -5.58
C VAL A 47 15.27 2.68 -4.45
N THR A 48 15.60 2.35 -3.21
CA THR A 48 14.75 2.56 -2.05
C THR A 48 14.52 4.05 -1.74
N LEU A 49 15.49 4.92 -2.07
CA LEU A 49 15.37 6.37 -1.88
C LEU A 49 14.19 6.96 -2.66
N ALA A 50 13.97 6.53 -3.89
CA ALA A 50 12.84 7.01 -4.70
C ALA A 50 11.49 6.49 -4.19
N THR A 51 11.42 5.23 -3.76
CA THR A 51 10.19 4.68 -3.15
C THR A 51 9.89 5.35 -1.81
N PHE A 52 10.91 5.59 -0.99
CA PHE A 52 10.73 6.34 0.25
C PHE A 52 10.13 7.72 -0.01
N MET A 53 10.66 8.43 -0.99
CA MET A 53 10.17 9.75 -1.41
C MET A 53 8.71 9.66 -1.94
N GLU A 54 8.40 8.68 -2.77
CA GLU A 54 7.05 8.48 -3.33
C GLU A 54 6.00 8.25 -2.23
N VAL A 55 6.32 7.41 -1.26
CA VAL A 55 5.41 7.11 -0.14
C VAL A 55 5.32 8.29 0.82
N LEU A 56 6.43 9.00 1.04
CA LEU A 56 6.48 10.20 1.86
C LEU A 56 5.61 11.32 1.27
N ASP A 57 5.67 11.54 -0.05
CA ASP A 57 4.89 12.55 -0.77
C ASP A 57 3.38 12.43 -0.51
N THR A 58 2.85 11.20 -0.58
CA THR A 58 1.42 10.97 -0.32
C THR A 58 1.03 11.26 1.12
N SER A 59 1.89 10.93 2.06
CA SER A 59 1.64 11.13 3.49
C SER A 59 1.71 12.62 3.87
N ILE A 60 2.69 13.35 3.35
CA ILE A 60 2.86 14.79 3.57
C ILE A 60 1.70 15.56 2.93
N ALA A 61 1.33 15.23 1.69
CA ALA A 61 0.26 15.91 0.96
C ALA A 61 -1.08 15.83 1.69
N ASN A 62 -1.37 14.73 2.38
CA ASN A 62 -2.58 14.57 3.18
C ASN A 62 -2.71 15.60 4.30
N VAL A 63 -1.62 15.89 5.00
CA VAL A 63 -1.59 16.88 6.09
C VAL A 63 -1.69 18.32 5.55
N ALA A 64 -1.20 18.54 4.34
CA ALA A 64 -1.19 19.87 3.72
C ALA A 64 -2.55 20.29 3.10
N LEU A 65 -3.53 19.39 2.99
CA LEU A 65 -4.82 19.68 2.32
C LEU A 65 -5.52 20.93 2.82
N PRO A 66 -5.65 21.20 4.15
CA PRO A 66 -6.30 22.42 4.62
C PRO A 66 -5.57 23.70 4.18
N HIS A 67 -4.23 23.68 4.17
CA HIS A 67 -3.42 24.81 3.71
C HIS A 67 -3.54 25.02 2.19
N ILE A 68 -3.62 23.93 1.43
CA ILE A 68 -3.84 23.97 -0.03
C ILE A 68 -5.23 24.55 -0.33
N ALA A 69 -6.27 24.06 0.35
CA ALA A 69 -7.65 24.54 0.21
C ALA A 69 -7.73 26.05 0.47
N GLY A 70 -7.22 26.52 1.62
CA GLY A 70 -7.22 27.92 1.98
C GLY A 70 -6.43 28.80 1.02
N SER A 71 -5.25 28.33 0.56
CA SER A 71 -4.38 29.08 -0.36
C SER A 71 -4.92 29.19 -1.78
N LEU A 72 -5.65 28.18 -2.26
CA LEU A 72 -6.18 28.14 -3.62
C LEU A 72 -7.67 28.50 -3.70
N GLY A 73 -8.29 28.92 -2.58
CA GLY A 73 -9.70 29.29 -2.51
C GLY A 73 -10.66 28.12 -2.83
N ALA A 74 -10.26 26.91 -2.47
CA ALA A 74 -11.02 25.70 -2.69
C ALA A 74 -11.76 25.25 -1.42
N SER A 75 -12.86 24.52 -1.57
CA SER A 75 -13.52 23.85 -0.46
C SER A 75 -12.67 22.66 0.04
N SER A 76 -12.97 22.19 1.26
CA SER A 76 -12.31 21.01 1.82
C SER A 76 -12.49 19.79 0.90
N ASP A 77 -13.71 19.58 0.39
CA ASP A 77 -14.04 18.44 -0.48
C ASP A 77 -13.32 18.52 -1.84
N GLU A 78 -13.20 19.73 -2.42
CA GLU A 78 -12.45 19.92 -3.66
C GLU A 78 -10.96 19.66 -3.47
N SER A 79 -10.39 20.02 -2.32
CA SER A 79 -8.97 19.80 -2.04
C SER A 79 -8.59 18.32 -1.96
N THR A 80 -9.52 17.43 -1.60
CA THR A 80 -9.26 15.98 -1.56
C THR A 80 -8.92 15.40 -2.94
N TRP A 81 -9.35 16.07 -4.04
CA TRP A 81 -8.97 15.66 -5.40
C TRP A 81 -7.46 15.71 -5.66
N VAL A 82 -6.71 16.46 -4.87
CA VAL A 82 -5.23 16.48 -4.93
C VAL A 82 -4.65 15.11 -4.58
N LEU A 83 -5.24 14.39 -3.64
CA LEU A 83 -4.85 13.01 -3.29
C LEU A 83 -5.48 12.00 -4.23
N THR A 84 -6.80 12.10 -4.45
CA THR A 84 -7.56 11.17 -5.30
C THR A 84 -6.95 11.05 -6.69
N SER A 85 -6.61 12.17 -7.34
CA SER A 85 -6.05 12.16 -8.69
C SER A 85 -4.70 11.46 -8.77
N TYR A 86 -3.85 11.63 -7.76
CA TYR A 86 -2.59 10.90 -7.63
C TYR A 86 -2.82 9.40 -7.45
N LEU A 87 -3.68 9.02 -6.49
CA LEU A 87 -3.96 7.61 -6.15
C LEU A 87 -4.57 6.85 -7.33
N VAL A 88 -5.51 7.46 -8.05
CA VAL A 88 -6.12 6.88 -9.26
C VAL A 88 -5.06 6.64 -10.33
N SER A 89 -4.24 7.64 -10.64
CA SER A 89 -3.20 7.52 -11.65
C SER A 89 -2.13 6.49 -11.26
N ASN A 90 -1.71 6.50 -10.00
CA ASN A 90 -0.77 5.51 -9.45
C ASN A 90 -1.32 4.08 -9.56
N ALA A 91 -2.58 3.87 -9.15
CA ALA A 91 -3.24 2.56 -9.20
C ALA A 91 -3.37 2.00 -10.63
N ILE A 92 -3.58 2.86 -11.63
CA ILE A 92 -3.63 2.47 -13.06
C ILE A 92 -2.26 1.97 -13.54
N ILE A 93 -1.18 2.65 -13.16
CA ILE A 93 0.17 2.31 -13.64
C ILE A 93 0.73 1.05 -12.96
N LEU A 94 0.35 0.76 -11.71
CA LEU A 94 0.84 -0.39 -10.97
C LEU A 94 0.77 -1.72 -11.76
N PRO A 95 -0.38 -2.18 -12.25
CA PRO A 95 -0.48 -3.45 -12.99
C PRO A 95 0.21 -3.38 -14.37
N ILE A 96 0.28 -2.21 -14.99
CA ILE A 96 0.86 -1.99 -16.32
C ILE A 96 2.40 -1.91 -16.25
N SER A 97 2.95 -1.58 -15.09
CA SER A 97 4.38 -1.29 -14.88
C SER A 97 5.30 -2.43 -15.32
N ALA A 98 4.91 -3.70 -15.10
CA ALA A 98 5.69 -4.85 -15.53
C ALA A 98 5.85 -4.93 -17.04
N TRP A 99 4.78 -4.67 -17.77
CA TRP A 99 4.78 -4.65 -19.24
C TRP A 99 5.64 -3.49 -19.77
N LEU A 100 5.50 -2.30 -19.19
CA LEU A 100 6.32 -1.14 -19.54
C LEU A 100 7.80 -1.39 -19.24
N ALA A 101 8.12 -1.92 -18.08
CA ALA A 101 9.50 -2.24 -17.68
C ALA A 101 10.15 -3.25 -18.62
N THR A 102 9.40 -4.25 -19.09
CA THR A 102 9.91 -5.25 -20.03
C THR A 102 10.10 -4.67 -21.42
N ARG A 103 9.19 -3.80 -21.89
CA ARG A 103 9.23 -3.21 -23.24
C ARG A 103 10.31 -2.10 -23.36
N MET A 104 10.43 -1.24 -22.36
CA MET A 104 11.41 -0.13 -22.34
C MET A 104 12.81 -0.56 -21.88
N GLY A 105 12.89 -1.62 -21.07
CA GLY A 105 14.01 -1.98 -20.22
C GLY A 105 13.79 -1.41 -18.80
N ARG A 106 14.07 -2.21 -17.77
CA ARG A 106 13.71 -1.89 -16.38
C ARG A 106 14.40 -0.61 -15.89
N LYS A 107 15.72 -0.50 -16.11
CA LYS A 107 16.47 0.70 -15.74
C LYS A 107 15.87 1.96 -16.38
N ARG A 108 15.61 1.92 -17.69
CA ARG A 108 15.07 3.08 -18.41
C ARG A 108 13.66 3.43 -17.92
N PHE A 109 12.81 2.43 -17.74
CA PHE A 109 11.46 2.63 -17.21
C PHE A 109 11.50 3.25 -15.81
N TYR A 110 12.30 2.70 -14.90
CA TYR A 110 12.47 3.24 -13.54
C TYR A 110 12.96 4.69 -13.56
N MET A 111 13.99 5.00 -14.34
CA MET A 111 14.49 6.37 -14.50
C MET A 111 13.44 7.32 -15.08
N SER A 112 12.64 6.87 -16.06
CA SER A 112 11.53 7.66 -16.60
C SER A 112 10.46 7.94 -15.54
N CYS A 113 10.14 6.98 -14.68
CA CYS A 113 9.23 7.14 -13.55
C CYS A 113 9.74 8.18 -12.55
N VAL A 114 11.02 8.08 -12.13
CA VAL A 114 11.64 9.06 -11.21
C VAL A 114 11.67 10.46 -11.85
N ALA A 115 12.03 10.56 -13.15
CA ALA A 115 12.09 11.84 -13.85
C ALA A 115 10.69 12.48 -14.00
N LEU A 116 9.67 11.69 -14.37
CA LEU A 116 8.29 12.16 -14.45
C LEU A 116 7.77 12.60 -13.08
N PHE A 117 8.06 11.82 -12.03
CA PHE A 117 7.69 12.16 -10.64
C PHE A 117 8.35 13.48 -10.21
N ALA A 118 9.65 13.67 -10.46
CA ALA A 118 10.37 14.88 -10.12
C ALA A 118 9.84 16.12 -10.85
N ALA A 119 9.65 16.00 -12.17
CA ALA A 119 9.17 17.10 -13.00
C ALA A 119 7.74 17.51 -12.61
N SER A 120 6.84 16.54 -12.45
CA SER A 120 5.47 16.82 -12.02
C SER A 120 5.40 17.34 -10.58
N SER A 121 6.26 16.86 -9.68
CA SER A 121 6.37 17.39 -8.31
C SER A 121 6.80 18.87 -8.33
N PHE A 122 7.79 19.22 -9.13
CA PHE A 122 8.18 20.61 -9.32
C PHE A 122 7.02 21.47 -9.82
N LEU A 123 6.27 20.97 -10.82
CA LEU A 123 5.09 21.66 -11.36
C LEU A 123 3.95 21.77 -10.35
N CYS A 124 3.75 20.77 -9.46
CA CYS A 124 2.81 20.87 -8.35
C CYS A 124 3.13 22.05 -7.42
N GLY A 125 4.40 22.24 -7.10
CA GLY A 125 4.85 23.39 -6.29
C GLY A 125 4.63 24.76 -6.96
N LEU A 126 4.60 24.81 -8.30
CA LEU A 126 4.35 26.01 -9.09
C LEU A 126 2.86 26.24 -9.37
N ALA A 127 1.97 25.30 -9.07
CA ALA A 127 0.56 25.37 -9.45
C ALA A 127 -0.15 26.62 -8.88
N PRO A 128 -0.74 27.49 -9.72
CA PRO A 128 -1.47 28.67 -9.28
C PRO A 128 -2.96 28.38 -9.00
N THR A 129 -3.49 27.27 -9.49
CA THR A 129 -4.89 26.87 -9.34
C THR A 129 -5.01 25.40 -8.93
N LEU A 130 -6.14 25.05 -8.28
CA LEU A 130 -6.44 23.65 -7.90
C LEU A 130 -6.46 22.73 -9.13
N GLY A 131 -7.06 23.16 -10.24
CA GLY A 131 -7.13 22.35 -11.46
C GLY A 131 -5.74 22.00 -12.03
N MET A 132 -4.81 22.96 -12.06
CA MET A 132 -3.43 22.70 -12.48
C MET A 132 -2.73 21.76 -11.49
N LEU A 133 -2.93 21.93 -10.20
CA LEU A 133 -2.37 21.05 -9.17
C LEU A 133 -2.87 19.61 -9.38
N ILE A 134 -4.18 19.41 -9.57
CA ILE A 134 -4.78 18.10 -9.84
C ILE A 134 -4.17 17.47 -11.11
N PHE A 135 -4.04 18.25 -12.20
CA PHE A 135 -3.42 17.75 -13.42
C PHE A 135 -1.96 17.30 -13.18
N CYS A 136 -1.17 18.11 -12.49
CA CYS A 136 0.21 17.74 -12.14
C CYS A 136 0.27 16.50 -11.22
N ARG A 137 -0.70 16.34 -10.32
CA ARG A 137 -0.83 15.14 -9.46
C ARG A 137 -1.14 13.88 -10.25
N VAL A 138 -1.94 13.96 -11.33
CA VAL A 138 -2.15 12.83 -12.27
C VAL A 138 -0.82 12.40 -12.89
N LEU A 139 -0.02 13.36 -13.38
CA LEU A 139 1.30 13.05 -13.95
C LEU A 139 2.27 12.48 -12.91
N GLN A 140 2.23 13.02 -11.69
CA GLN A 140 3.06 12.55 -10.57
C GLN A 140 2.68 11.13 -10.15
N GLY A 141 1.39 10.80 -10.09
CA GLY A 141 0.89 9.46 -9.83
C GLY A 141 1.30 8.46 -10.92
N ALA A 142 1.29 8.89 -12.18
CA ALA A 142 1.77 8.06 -13.29
C ALA A 142 3.28 7.74 -13.15
N GLY A 143 4.10 8.69 -12.69
CA GLY A 143 5.50 8.44 -12.34
C GLY A 143 5.64 7.52 -11.13
N GLY A 144 4.90 7.79 -10.05
CA GLY A 144 4.95 7.04 -8.80
C GLY A 144 4.61 5.57 -8.93
N GLY A 145 3.56 5.23 -9.71
CA GLY A 145 3.06 3.86 -9.86
C GLY A 145 4.06 2.83 -10.42
N GLY A 146 5.13 3.30 -11.08
CA GLY A 146 6.18 2.43 -11.57
C GLY A 146 7.36 2.21 -10.61
N LEU A 147 7.48 3.00 -9.53
CA LEU A 147 8.66 3.01 -8.66
C LEU A 147 8.76 1.73 -7.82
N GLN A 148 7.74 1.44 -7.02
CA GLN A 148 7.73 0.28 -6.11
C GLN A 148 7.88 -1.07 -6.84
N PRO A 149 7.14 -1.35 -7.93
CA PRO A 149 7.30 -2.60 -8.67
C PRO A 149 8.71 -2.74 -9.27
N SER A 150 9.25 -1.66 -9.83
CA SER A 150 10.58 -1.68 -10.44
C SER A 150 11.68 -1.88 -9.39
N GLU A 151 11.59 -1.22 -8.24
CA GLU A 151 12.50 -1.43 -7.12
C GLU A 151 12.52 -2.90 -6.68
N GLN A 152 11.35 -3.49 -6.38
CA GLN A 152 11.26 -4.88 -5.93
C GLN A 152 11.87 -5.84 -6.97
N ALA A 153 11.64 -5.61 -8.27
CA ALA A 153 12.22 -6.43 -9.32
C ALA A 153 13.75 -6.25 -9.42
N ILE A 154 14.26 -5.02 -9.25
CA ILE A 154 15.72 -4.75 -9.20
C ILE A 154 16.34 -5.47 -8.00
N LEU A 155 15.73 -5.38 -6.82
CA LEU A 155 16.22 -6.06 -5.62
C LEU A 155 16.19 -7.58 -5.77
N ALA A 156 15.13 -8.14 -6.37
CA ALA A 156 15.02 -9.58 -6.61
C ALA A 156 16.13 -10.13 -7.51
N ASP A 157 16.60 -9.35 -8.49
CA ASP A 157 17.69 -9.75 -9.38
C ASP A 157 19.08 -9.45 -8.80
N THR A 158 19.20 -8.34 -8.08
CA THR A 158 20.48 -7.88 -7.53
C THR A 158 21.00 -8.78 -6.42
N PHE A 159 20.10 -9.37 -5.61
CA PHE A 159 20.47 -10.15 -4.43
C PHE A 159 20.25 -11.65 -4.63
N SER A 160 21.22 -12.45 -4.15
CA SER A 160 21.08 -13.89 -4.04
C SER A 160 19.91 -14.26 -3.10
N LEU A 161 19.34 -15.45 -3.28
CA LEU A 161 18.20 -15.94 -2.48
C LEU A 161 18.42 -15.81 -0.97
N SER A 162 19.65 -16.05 -0.48
CA SER A 162 19.99 -15.95 0.94
C SER A 162 19.98 -14.51 1.49
N LYS A 163 20.27 -13.50 0.66
CA LYS A 163 20.33 -12.08 1.05
C LYS A 163 19.08 -11.29 0.62
N ARG A 164 18.22 -11.87 -0.21
CA ARG A 164 17.02 -11.22 -0.77
C ARG A 164 16.04 -10.79 0.33
N GLY A 165 15.90 -11.59 1.39
CA GLY A 165 15.04 -11.24 2.52
C GLY A 165 15.48 -9.93 3.19
N MET A 166 16.78 -9.71 3.37
CA MET A 166 17.31 -8.45 3.91
C MET A 166 17.11 -7.28 2.93
N ALA A 167 17.25 -7.52 1.62
CA ALA A 167 16.97 -6.49 0.62
C ALA A 167 15.49 -6.05 0.64
N PHE A 168 14.56 -6.99 0.72
CA PHE A 168 13.13 -6.67 0.88
C PHE A 168 12.81 -6.04 2.23
N ALA A 169 13.61 -6.29 3.27
CA ALA A 169 13.47 -5.58 4.53
C ALA A 169 13.82 -4.08 4.38
N VAL A 170 14.87 -3.74 3.63
CA VAL A 170 15.23 -2.33 3.32
C VAL A 170 14.11 -1.64 2.55
N TYR A 171 13.56 -2.29 1.52
CA TYR A 171 12.39 -1.80 0.80
C TYR A 171 11.19 -1.60 1.74
N GLY A 172 10.89 -2.60 2.57
CA GLY A 172 9.76 -2.56 3.52
C GLY A 172 9.90 -1.43 4.56
N MET A 173 11.13 -1.11 4.99
CA MET A 173 11.38 0.05 5.85
C MET A 173 10.91 1.34 5.17
N ALA A 174 11.26 1.57 3.91
CA ALA A 174 10.83 2.76 3.18
C ALA A 174 9.30 2.87 3.12
N VAL A 175 8.61 1.77 2.79
CA VAL A 175 7.13 1.74 2.66
C VAL A 175 6.41 2.01 3.97
N VAL A 176 6.98 1.64 5.12
CA VAL A 176 6.29 1.76 6.42
C VAL A 176 6.76 2.97 7.23
N VAL A 177 8.04 3.33 7.15
CA VAL A 177 8.60 4.47 7.90
C VAL A 177 8.15 5.79 7.27
N ALA A 178 8.10 5.90 5.95
CA ALA A 178 7.72 7.14 5.27
C ALA A 178 6.32 7.65 5.70
N PRO A 179 5.25 6.82 5.74
CA PRO A 179 3.95 7.29 6.24
C PRO A 179 3.96 7.69 7.72
N ALA A 180 4.82 7.07 8.52
CA ALA A 180 4.90 7.36 9.96
C ALA A 180 5.51 8.74 10.25
N ILE A 181 6.51 9.14 9.48
CA ILE A 181 7.20 10.44 9.67
C ILE A 181 6.60 11.57 8.79
N GLY A 182 5.84 11.20 7.76
CA GLY A 182 5.25 12.14 6.81
C GLY A 182 4.42 13.25 7.46
N PRO A 183 3.47 12.94 8.35
CA PRO A 183 2.64 13.96 9.00
C PRO A 183 3.47 14.95 9.82
N THR A 184 4.49 14.49 10.53
CA THR A 184 5.37 15.37 11.31
C THR A 184 6.17 16.32 10.42
N ILE A 185 6.80 15.78 9.36
CA ILE A 185 7.57 16.61 8.40
C ILE A 185 6.62 17.54 7.63
N GLY A 186 5.49 17.02 7.16
CA GLY A 186 4.50 17.77 6.39
C GLY A 186 3.90 18.93 7.20
N GLY A 187 3.49 18.67 8.44
CA GLY A 187 3.00 19.68 9.35
C GLY A 187 4.05 20.77 9.61
N TRP A 188 5.27 20.37 9.94
CA TRP A 188 6.36 21.33 10.15
C TRP A 188 6.65 22.21 8.93
N ILE A 189 6.66 21.63 7.72
CA ILE A 189 6.87 22.38 6.48
C ILE A 189 5.72 23.35 6.23
N THR A 190 4.48 22.93 6.39
CA THR A 190 3.30 23.75 6.11
C THR A 190 3.10 24.87 7.11
N ASP A 191 3.43 24.62 8.37
CA ASP A 191 3.27 25.60 9.45
C ASP A 191 4.38 26.68 9.44
N ASN A 192 5.62 26.31 9.07
CA ASN A 192 6.77 27.22 9.11
C ASN A 192 7.14 27.86 7.75
N TYR A 193 6.70 27.25 6.64
CA TYR A 193 7.00 27.71 5.30
C TYR A 193 5.69 27.76 4.47
N SER A 194 5.72 27.26 3.25
CA SER A 194 4.55 27.14 2.37
C SER A 194 4.27 25.69 2.06
N TRP A 195 2.99 25.32 1.91
CA TRP A 195 2.60 24.00 1.45
C TRP A 195 3.29 23.57 0.13
N ARG A 196 3.73 24.51 -0.70
CA ARG A 196 4.46 24.24 -1.94
C ARG A 196 5.76 23.49 -1.73
N TRP A 197 6.42 23.68 -0.59
CA TRP A 197 7.67 23.01 -0.26
C TRP A 197 7.55 21.52 -0.05
N ILE A 198 6.33 21.01 0.26
CA ILE A 198 6.11 19.55 0.32
C ILE A 198 6.37 18.87 -1.02
N PHE A 199 6.18 19.58 -2.13
CA PHE A 199 6.47 19.09 -3.46
C PHE A 199 7.93 19.34 -3.87
N TYR A 200 8.49 20.49 -3.51
CA TYR A 200 9.88 20.81 -3.86
C TYR A 200 10.90 19.92 -3.19
N ILE A 201 10.65 19.40 -1.99
CA ILE A 201 11.53 18.47 -1.27
C ILE A 201 11.82 17.19 -2.08
N ASN A 202 10.89 16.78 -2.93
CA ASN A 202 11.03 15.59 -3.77
C ASN A 202 12.06 15.79 -4.90
N VAL A 203 12.25 17.01 -5.38
CA VAL A 203 13.09 17.30 -6.55
C VAL A 203 14.57 16.97 -6.31
N PRO A 204 15.24 17.49 -5.26
CA PRO A 204 16.64 17.15 -5.01
C PRO A 204 16.85 15.65 -4.75
N ILE A 205 15.93 15.00 -4.03
CA ILE A 205 16.00 13.56 -3.74
C ILE A 205 15.89 12.76 -5.05
N SER A 206 14.96 13.15 -5.94
CA SER A 206 14.79 12.53 -7.25
C SER A 206 16.03 12.69 -8.14
N LEU A 207 16.65 13.87 -8.16
CA LEU A 207 17.86 14.11 -8.94
C LEU A 207 19.03 13.23 -8.47
N ILE A 208 19.20 13.09 -7.16
CA ILE A 208 20.19 12.19 -6.56
C ILE A 208 19.89 10.74 -6.96
N SER A 209 18.62 10.30 -6.82
CA SER A 209 18.21 8.95 -7.22
C SER A 209 18.43 8.69 -8.70
N LEU A 210 18.13 9.64 -9.59
CA LEU A 210 18.36 9.54 -11.04
C LEU A 210 19.84 9.38 -11.34
N TYR A 211 20.69 10.24 -10.76
CA TYR A 211 22.15 10.17 -10.96
C TYR A 211 22.72 8.83 -10.50
N LEU A 212 22.38 8.41 -9.28
CA LEU A 212 22.86 7.15 -8.73
C LEU A 212 22.33 5.93 -9.51
N THR A 213 21.05 5.94 -9.89
CA THR A 213 20.45 4.88 -10.73
C THR A 213 21.15 4.79 -12.09
N HIS A 214 21.43 5.94 -12.72
CA HIS A 214 22.15 5.95 -13.99
C HIS A 214 23.53 5.30 -13.87
N ARG A 215 24.25 5.52 -12.77
CA ARG A 215 25.59 5.01 -12.54
C ARG A 215 25.63 3.56 -12.06
N LEU A 216 24.73 3.17 -11.15
CA LEU A 216 24.85 1.95 -10.36
C LEU A 216 23.95 0.80 -10.84
N VAL A 217 22.75 1.11 -11.39
CA VAL A 217 21.80 0.08 -11.78
C VAL A 217 22.08 -0.42 -13.20
N GLU A 218 22.05 -1.72 -13.37
CA GLU A 218 22.22 -2.39 -14.67
C GLU A 218 21.07 -3.38 -14.92
N ASP A 219 20.62 -3.47 -16.18
CA ASP A 219 19.63 -4.47 -16.58
C ASP A 219 20.32 -5.83 -16.78
N PRO A 220 19.80 -6.93 -16.20
CA PRO A 220 20.29 -8.28 -16.46
C PRO A 220 20.23 -8.66 -17.95
N PRO A 221 21.12 -9.54 -18.44
CA PRO A 221 21.17 -9.92 -19.86
C PRO A 221 19.83 -10.47 -20.39
N TYR A 222 19.11 -11.25 -19.60
CA TYR A 222 17.83 -11.83 -20.00
C TYR A 222 16.76 -10.77 -20.31
N LEU A 223 16.76 -9.62 -19.62
CA LEU A 223 15.85 -8.51 -19.92
C LEU A 223 16.10 -7.87 -21.27
N LYS A 224 17.37 -7.85 -21.73
CA LYS A 224 17.69 -7.35 -23.07
C LYS A 224 17.10 -8.27 -24.14
N GLN A 225 17.21 -9.58 -23.97
CA GLN A 225 16.64 -10.57 -24.87
C GLN A 225 15.10 -10.50 -24.88
N GLU A 226 14.48 -10.45 -23.70
CA GLU A 226 13.03 -10.35 -23.56
C GLU A 226 12.49 -9.04 -24.19
N LYS A 227 13.20 -7.93 -24.01
CA LYS A 227 12.89 -6.64 -24.65
C LYS A 227 12.89 -6.74 -26.17
N GLU A 228 13.93 -7.34 -26.77
CA GLU A 228 14.00 -7.51 -28.23
C GLU A 228 12.86 -8.43 -28.72
N ARG A 229 12.58 -9.53 -28.01
CA ARG A 229 11.47 -10.41 -28.32
C ARG A 229 10.12 -9.69 -28.27
N ARG A 230 9.90 -8.82 -27.27
CA ARG A 230 8.63 -8.08 -27.11
C ARG A 230 8.45 -6.90 -28.06
N LYS A 231 9.49 -6.42 -28.73
CA LYS A 231 9.35 -5.39 -29.77
C LYS A 231 8.51 -5.87 -30.95
N SER A 232 8.57 -7.13 -31.31
CA SER A 232 7.82 -7.75 -32.39
C SER A 232 6.37 -8.10 -32.04
N ILE A 233 6.01 -8.07 -30.75
CA ILE A 233 4.67 -8.40 -30.28
C ILE A 233 3.79 -7.14 -30.30
N PRO A 234 2.59 -7.17 -30.92
CA PRO A 234 1.68 -6.05 -30.90
C PRO A 234 1.25 -5.68 -29.47
N VAL A 235 0.92 -4.41 -29.26
CA VAL A 235 0.43 -3.92 -27.96
C VAL A 235 -1.03 -4.35 -27.79
N ASP A 236 -1.36 -4.93 -26.67
CA ASP A 236 -2.75 -5.20 -26.28
C ASP A 236 -3.43 -3.91 -25.77
N TYR A 237 -3.90 -3.08 -26.71
CA TYR A 237 -4.59 -1.83 -26.36
C TYR A 237 -5.93 -2.08 -25.65
N ILE A 238 -6.59 -3.23 -25.91
CA ILE A 238 -7.87 -3.57 -25.29
C ILE A 238 -7.63 -3.92 -23.82
N GLY A 239 -6.70 -4.83 -23.51
CA GLY A 239 -6.33 -5.17 -22.13
C GLY A 239 -5.86 -3.93 -21.37
N LEU A 240 -5.06 -3.05 -22.01
CA LEU A 240 -4.59 -1.80 -21.42
C LEU A 240 -5.76 -0.86 -21.07
N GLY A 241 -6.70 -0.66 -22.00
CA GLY A 241 -7.87 0.18 -21.78
C GLY A 241 -8.78 -0.36 -20.68
N LEU A 242 -9.04 -1.68 -20.70
CA LEU A 242 -9.89 -2.33 -19.70
C LEU A 242 -9.30 -2.23 -18.27
N VAL A 243 -8.01 -2.49 -18.11
CA VAL A 243 -7.37 -2.38 -16.79
C VAL A 243 -7.30 -0.92 -16.32
N ALA A 244 -6.93 0.01 -17.19
CA ALA A 244 -6.81 1.41 -16.84
C ALA A 244 -8.15 2.02 -16.41
N LEU A 245 -9.21 1.81 -17.20
CA LEU A 245 -10.54 2.31 -16.88
C LEU A 245 -11.15 1.55 -15.69
N GLY A 246 -11.00 0.22 -15.65
CA GLY A 246 -11.56 -0.60 -14.57
C GLY A 246 -10.94 -0.28 -13.20
N ILE A 247 -9.61 -0.18 -13.14
CA ILE A 247 -8.90 0.18 -11.89
C ILE A 247 -9.12 1.65 -11.54
N GLY A 248 -9.06 2.55 -12.54
CA GLY A 248 -9.28 3.98 -12.30
C GLY A 248 -10.66 4.27 -11.72
N THR A 249 -11.71 3.67 -12.30
CA THR A 249 -13.09 3.79 -11.76
C THR A 249 -13.23 3.12 -10.39
N LEU A 250 -12.63 1.95 -10.17
CA LEU A 250 -12.63 1.29 -8.86
C LEU A 250 -11.98 2.18 -7.79
N GLN A 251 -10.79 2.70 -8.06
CA GLN A 251 -10.07 3.55 -7.13
C GLN A 251 -10.86 4.81 -6.78
N LEU A 252 -11.50 5.43 -7.79
CA LEU A 252 -12.35 6.59 -7.57
C LEU A 252 -13.56 6.27 -6.69
N VAL A 253 -14.21 5.12 -6.91
CA VAL A 253 -15.33 4.65 -6.08
C VAL A 253 -14.87 4.39 -4.64
N LEU A 254 -13.72 3.75 -4.45
CA LEU A 254 -13.19 3.46 -3.11
C LEU A 254 -12.82 4.73 -2.33
N ASP A 255 -12.28 5.72 -3.04
CA ASP A 255 -11.84 6.98 -2.43
C ASP A 255 -13.03 7.90 -2.09
N LYS A 256 -14.01 8.03 -3.01
CA LYS A 256 -15.14 8.95 -2.88
C LYS A 256 -16.43 8.30 -2.38
N GLY A 257 -16.48 6.98 -2.30
CA GLY A 257 -17.70 6.27 -1.95
C GLY A 257 -18.29 6.66 -0.59
N GLN A 258 -17.44 6.77 0.42
CA GLN A 258 -17.86 7.15 1.78
C GLN A 258 -18.34 8.62 1.84
N GLU A 259 -17.64 9.55 1.18
CA GLU A 259 -18.03 10.96 1.13
C GLU A 259 -19.40 11.16 0.44
N ALA A 260 -19.68 10.34 -0.58
CA ALA A 260 -20.91 10.40 -1.38
C ALA A 260 -22.04 9.48 -0.86
N ASP A 261 -21.91 8.92 0.36
CA ASP A 261 -22.87 7.98 0.96
C ASP A 261 -23.18 6.75 0.06
N TRP A 262 -22.11 6.23 -0.60
CA TRP A 262 -22.12 4.98 -1.37
C TRP A 262 -23.30 4.86 -2.35
N PHE A 263 -24.19 3.89 -2.11
CA PHE A 263 -25.30 3.54 -3.00
C PHE A 263 -26.44 4.58 -3.00
N SER A 264 -26.45 5.54 -2.08
CA SER A 264 -27.37 6.68 -2.13
C SER A 264 -27.01 7.62 -3.28
N SER A 265 -25.74 7.62 -3.71
CA SER A 265 -25.25 8.41 -4.83
C SER A 265 -25.35 7.66 -6.15
N HIS A 266 -26.09 8.21 -7.10
CA HIS A 266 -26.30 7.59 -8.41
C HIS A 266 -24.99 7.44 -9.19
N TRP A 267 -24.10 8.44 -9.17
CA TRP A 267 -22.85 8.40 -9.91
C TRP A 267 -21.86 7.36 -9.36
N ILE A 268 -21.79 7.16 -8.01
CA ILE A 268 -20.96 6.11 -7.39
C ILE A 268 -21.48 4.72 -7.80
N THR A 269 -22.81 4.53 -7.77
CA THR A 269 -23.42 3.25 -8.15
C THR A 269 -23.15 2.91 -9.60
N VAL A 270 -23.26 3.89 -10.52
CA VAL A 270 -22.95 3.70 -11.95
C VAL A 270 -21.47 3.41 -12.15
N LEU A 271 -20.56 4.17 -11.49
CA LEU A 271 -19.12 3.93 -11.61
C LEU A 271 -18.71 2.57 -11.04
N LEU A 272 -19.33 2.12 -9.94
CA LEU A 272 -19.07 0.80 -9.38
C LEU A 272 -19.52 -0.32 -10.35
N ALA A 273 -20.72 -0.20 -10.90
CA ALA A 273 -21.19 -1.16 -11.89
C ALA A 273 -20.28 -1.21 -13.13
N LEU A 274 -19.88 -0.04 -13.63
CA LEU A 274 -18.94 0.08 -14.74
C LEU A 274 -17.60 -0.55 -14.41
N SER A 275 -17.05 -0.28 -13.22
CA SER A 275 -15.79 -0.86 -12.76
C SER A 275 -15.85 -2.38 -12.71
N ILE A 276 -16.92 -2.95 -12.15
CA ILE A 276 -17.11 -4.40 -12.07
C ILE A 276 -17.15 -5.02 -13.48
N ILE A 277 -17.93 -4.44 -14.38
CA ILE A 277 -18.03 -4.91 -15.79
C ILE A 277 -16.67 -4.88 -16.46
N LEU A 278 -15.95 -3.75 -16.37
CA LEU A 278 -14.64 -3.58 -16.99
C LEU A 278 -13.61 -4.56 -16.42
N LEU A 279 -13.56 -4.73 -15.09
CA LEU A 279 -12.60 -5.63 -14.44
C LEU A 279 -12.91 -7.11 -14.71
N VAL A 280 -14.17 -7.50 -14.72
CA VAL A 280 -14.57 -8.88 -15.09
C VAL A 280 -14.19 -9.15 -16.54
N THR A 281 -14.50 -8.22 -17.45
CA THR A 281 -14.12 -8.33 -18.87
C THR A 281 -12.62 -8.37 -19.03
N TRP A 282 -11.86 -7.56 -18.28
CA TRP A 282 -10.39 -7.56 -18.28
C TRP A 282 -9.83 -8.91 -17.81
N VAL A 283 -10.33 -9.47 -16.70
CA VAL A 283 -9.88 -10.78 -16.22
C VAL A 283 -10.11 -11.88 -17.26
N ILE A 284 -11.30 -11.90 -17.90
CA ILE A 284 -11.63 -12.86 -18.95
C ILE A 284 -10.72 -12.68 -20.17
N TRP A 285 -10.47 -11.43 -20.55
CA TRP A 285 -9.60 -11.06 -21.67
C TRP A 285 -8.15 -11.53 -21.43
N GLU A 286 -7.53 -11.11 -20.33
CA GLU A 286 -6.15 -11.46 -19.96
C GLU A 286 -5.94 -12.98 -19.80
N TRP A 287 -6.98 -13.69 -19.33
CA TRP A 287 -6.90 -15.16 -19.19
C TRP A 287 -6.84 -15.87 -20.53
N ARG A 288 -7.49 -15.32 -21.56
CA ARG A 288 -7.58 -15.91 -22.90
C ARG A 288 -6.50 -15.40 -23.85
N HIS A 289 -5.97 -14.20 -23.59
CA HIS A 289 -4.99 -13.56 -24.49
C HIS A 289 -3.65 -14.29 -24.47
N GLU A 290 -3.00 -14.40 -25.66
CA GLU A 290 -1.70 -15.10 -25.79
C GLU A 290 -0.56 -14.31 -25.15
N HIS A 291 -0.59 -12.98 -25.26
CA HIS A 291 0.43 -12.06 -24.75
C HIS A 291 -0.17 -11.04 -23.76
N PRO A 292 -0.63 -11.49 -22.57
CA PRO A 292 -1.32 -10.62 -21.62
C PRO A 292 -0.38 -9.55 -21.07
N ILE A 293 -0.95 -8.39 -20.71
CA ILE A 293 -0.23 -7.31 -20.02
C ILE A 293 0.09 -7.76 -18.59
N VAL A 294 -0.89 -8.38 -17.93
CA VAL A 294 -0.76 -8.94 -16.57
C VAL A 294 -0.92 -10.46 -16.63
N GLU A 295 0.10 -11.18 -16.23
CA GLU A 295 0.07 -12.65 -16.28
C GLU A 295 -0.75 -13.25 -15.14
N LEU A 296 -2.08 -13.16 -15.21
CA LEU A 296 -2.98 -13.74 -14.23
C LEU A 296 -2.81 -15.27 -14.06
N LYS A 297 -2.26 -15.95 -15.06
CA LYS A 297 -1.95 -17.40 -15.01
C LYS A 297 -0.95 -17.74 -13.89
N LEU A 298 -0.16 -16.78 -13.38
CA LEU A 298 0.71 -16.98 -12.21
C LEU A 298 -0.09 -17.32 -10.94
N LEU A 299 -1.34 -16.87 -10.82
CA LEU A 299 -2.23 -17.24 -9.72
C LEU A 299 -2.56 -18.74 -9.63
N LYS A 300 -2.29 -19.52 -10.68
CA LYS A 300 -2.37 -21.00 -10.61
C LYS A 300 -1.29 -21.61 -9.70
N LYS A 301 -0.18 -20.90 -9.47
CA LYS A 301 0.88 -21.35 -8.55
C LYS A 301 0.45 -21.07 -7.11
N ARG A 302 0.32 -22.13 -6.32
CA ARG A 302 -0.23 -22.09 -4.95
C ARG A 302 0.49 -21.08 -4.05
N ASN A 303 1.83 -21.09 -4.03
CA ASN A 303 2.59 -20.15 -3.20
C ASN A 303 2.37 -18.71 -3.62
N PHE A 304 2.31 -18.45 -4.93
CA PHE A 304 2.07 -17.12 -5.45
C PHE A 304 0.65 -16.62 -5.10
N ALA A 305 -0.39 -17.42 -5.34
CA ALA A 305 -1.77 -17.06 -5.05
C ALA A 305 -1.99 -16.79 -3.55
N THR A 306 -1.45 -17.64 -2.68
CA THR A 306 -1.56 -17.43 -1.23
C THR A 306 -0.77 -16.21 -0.77
N ALA A 307 0.42 -15.95 -1.34
CA ALA A 307 1.18 -14.74 -1.04
C ALA A 307 0.42 -13.47 -1.48
N MET A 308 -0.24 -13.48 -2.64
CA MET A 308 -1.09 -12.37 -3.09
C MET A 308 -2.25 -12.12 -2.11
N PHE A 309 -2.92 -13.18 -1.64
CA PHE A 309 -3.97 -13.06 -0.64
C PHE A 309 -3.46 -12.42 0.67
N PHE A 310 -2.30 -12.87 1.17
CA PHE A 310 -1.72 -12.29 2.38
C PHE A 310 -1.26 -10.84 2.16
N MET A 311 -0.75 -10.51 0.96
CA MET A 311 -0.40 -9.13 0.61
C MET A 311 -1.62 -8.21 0.53
N PHE A 312 -2.75 -8.71 0.04
CA PHE A 312 -4.01 -7.97 0.06
C PHE A 312 -4.42 -7.61 1.50
N ILE A 313 -4.44 -8.61 2.38
CA ILE A 313 -4.80 -8.39 3.80
C ILE A 313 -3.78 -7.50 4.51
N LEU A 314 -2.49 -7.71 4.25
CA LEU A 314 -1.45 -6.85 4.79
C LEU A 314 -1.66 -5.39 4.37
N GLY A 315 -1.99 -5.14 3.10
CA GLY A 315 -2.33 -3.82 2.60
C GLY A 315 -3.52 -3.21 3.35
N ALA A 316 -4.61 -3.98 3.50
CA ALA A 316 -5.80 -3.54 4.22
C ALA A 316 -5.50 -3.18 5.69
N VAL A 317 -4.75 -4.02 6.40
CA VAL A 317 -4.38 -3.77 7.80
C VAL A 317 -3.42 -2.61 7.93
N LEU A 318 -2.34 -2.58 7.13
CA LEU A 318 -1.30 -1.55 7.22
C LEU A 318 -1.86 -0.16 6.89
N TYR A 319 -2.45 0.00 5.71
CA TYR A 319 -2.95 1.31 5.27
C TYR A 319 -4.21 1.72 6.02
N GLY A 320 -5.12 0.77 6.27
CA GLY A 320 -6.34 1.04 7.04
C GLY A 320 -6.03 1.60 8.43
N THR A 321 -5.18 0.94 9.20
CA THR A 321 -4.81 1.42 10.55
C THR A 321 -3.95 2.67 10.52
N THR A 322 -3.15 2.88 9.47
CA THR A 322 -2.35 4.11 9.30
C THR A 322 -3.22 5.35 9.09
N VAL A 323 -4.42 5.19 8.52
CA VAL A 323 -5.41 6.27 8.36
C VAL A 323 -6.29 6.40 9.61
N LEU A 324 -6.80 5.29 10.15
CA LEU A 324 -7.79 5.31 11.22
C LEU A 324 -7.24 5.77 12.57
N ILE A 325 -6.02 5.37 12.94
CA ILE A 325 -5.47 5.72 14.25
C ILE A 325 -5.26 7.23 14.39
N PRO A 326 -4.62 7.95 13.43
CA PRO A 326 -4.53 9.40 13.50
C PRO A 326 -5.89 10.10 13.48
N GLN A 327 -6.86 9.59 12.72
CA GLN A 327 -8.22 10.14 12.71
C GLN A 327 -8.85 10.04 14.11
N TYR A 328 -8.72 8.89 14.78
CA TYR A 328 -9.20 8.73 16.16
C TYR A 328 -8.55 9.76 17.10
N LEU A 329 -7.22 9.90 17.05
CA LEU A 329 -6.48 10.84 17.90
C LEU A 329 -6.87 12.29 17.63
N GLN A 330 -7.02 12.68 16.36
CA GLN A 330 -7.34 14.07 15.99
C GLN A 330 -8.81 14.41 16.23
N LEU A 331 -9.75 13.59 15.74
CA LEU A 331 -11.17 13.92 15.74
C LEU A 331 -11.84 13.69 17.10
N LEU A 332 -11.41 12.67 17.87
CA LEU A 332 -12.07 12.30 19.13
C LEU A 332 -11.27 12.76 20.35
N MET A 333 -9.95 12.74 20.27
CA MET A 333 -9.09 13.12 21.40
C MET A 333 -8.55 14.56 21.28
N GLY A 334 -8.77 15.24 20.14
CA GLY A 334 -8.36 16.64 19.95
C GLY A 334 -6.85 16.85 19.76
N TYR A 335 -6.11 15.79 19.38
CA TYR A 335 -4.68 15.93 19.11
C TYR A 335 -4.45 16.76 17.84
N SER A 336 -3.37 17.56 17.84
CA SER A 336 -2.91 18.20 16.61
C SER A 336 -2.42 17.15 15.60
N ALA A 337 -2.39 17.49 14.32
CA ALA A 337 -1.85 16.62 13.27
C ALA A 337 -0.39 16.21 13.56
N VAL A 338 0.41 17.14 14.12
CA VAL A 338 1.80 16.87 14.53
C VAL A 338 1.84 15.83 15.65
N SER A 339 1.08 16.03 16.74
CA SER A 339 1.06 15.09 17.87
C SER A 339 0.54 13.71 17.48
N ALA A 340 -0.48 13.65 16.60
CA ALA A 340 -0.94 12.38 16.05
C ALA A 340 0.13 11.68 15.18
N GLY A 341 0.89 12.47 14.40
CA GLY A 341 2.05 12.00 13.64
C GLY A 341 3.18 11.47 14.53
N GLU A 342 3.50 12.18 15.62
CA GLU A 342 4.50 11.74 16.61
C GLU A 342 4.10 10.40 17.27
N ALA A 343 2.83 10.20 17.59
CA ALA A 343 2.34 8.94 18.11
C ALA A 343 2.53 7.78 17.10
N LEU A 344 2.42 8.05 15.81
CA LEU A 344 2.68 7.04 14.77
C LEU A 344 4.19 6.83 14.52
N ALA A 345 5.02 7.84 14.73
CA ALA A 345 6.46 7.77 14.49
C ALA A 345 7.14 6.65 15.31
N GLY A 346 6.67 6.38 16.53
CA GLY A 346 7.10 5.23 17.34
C GLY A 346 6.94 3.90 16.61
N GLY A 347 5.84 3.73 15.86
CA GLY A 347 5.63 2.56 14.98
C GLY A 347 6.64 2.49 13.84
N GLY A 348 6.98 3.63 13.22
CA GLY A 348 8.03 3.71 12.20
C GLY A 348 9.38 3.29 12.76
N PHE A 349 9.74 3.76 13.94
CA PHE A 349 11.00 3.43 14.60
C PHE A 349 11.13 1.93 14.89
N ILE A 350 10.10 1.29 15.46
CA ILE A 350 10.15 -0.16 15.72
C ILE A 350 10.26 -0.97 14.41
N MET A 351 9.66 -0.49 13.31
CA MET A 351 9.79 -1.14 12.00
C MET A 351 11.22 -1.09 11.45
N MET A 352 11.98 -0.02 11.74
CA MET A 352 13.41 0.04 11.38
C MET A 352 14.22 -1.07 12.03
N LEU A 353 13.78 -1.59 13.18
CA LEU A 353 14.41 -2.71 13.90
C LEU A 353 13.82 -4.07 13.47
N MET A 354 12.51 -4.14 13.31
CA MET A 354 11.81 -5.41 13.04
C MET A 354 11.97 -5.87 11.58
N MET A 355 12.10 -4.96 10.61
CA MET A 355 12.31 -5.33 9.21
C MET A 355 13.64 -6.05 8.97
N PRO A 356 14.82 -5.54 9.40
CA PRO A 356 16.08 -6.27 9.30
C PRO A 356 16.05 -7.60 10.08
N LEU A 357 15.43 -7.62 11.27
CA LEU A 357 15.26 -8.84 12.04
C LEU A 357 14.45 -9.90 11.27
N SER A 358 13.34 -9.50 10.64
CA SER A 358 12.55 -10.36 9.76
C SER A 358 13.36 -10.85 8.56
N GLY A 359 14.12 -9.95 7.92
CA GLY A 359 15.01 -10.27 6.79
C GLY A 359 16.10 -11.29 7.15
N PHE A 360 16.60 -11.23 8.38
CA PHE A 360 17.56 -12.20 8.91
C PHE A 360 16.88 -13.53 9.23
N LEU A 361 15.75 -13.52 9.92
CA LEU A 361 15.03 -14.71 10.35
C LEU A 361 14.47 -15.51 9.16
N VAL A 362 14.03 -14.84 8.09
CA VAL A 362 13.46 -15.50 6.91
C VAL A 362 14.45 -16.44 6.20
N SER A 363 15.77 -16.22 6.38
CA SER A 363 16.81 -17.10 5.86
C SER A 363 17.09 -18.31 6.77
N LYS A 364 16.70 -18.27 8.06
CA LYS A 364 17.01 -19.28 9.07
C LYS A 364 15.81 -20.10 9.49
N MET A 365 14.61 -19.55 9.40
CA MET A 365 13.37 -20.18 9.85
C MET A 365 12.46 -20.52 8.67
N ASP A 366 11.50 -21.42 8.88
CA ASP A 366 10.42 -21.65 7.92
C ASP A 366 9.57 -20.38 7.80
N GLN A 367 9.51 -19.85 6.59
CA GLN A 367 8.81 -18.58 6.29
C GLN A 367 7.34 -18.62 6.70
N ARG A 368 6.70 -19.79 6.66
CA ARG A 368 5.30 -19.97 7.08
C ARG A 368 5.12 -19.79 8.58
N VAL A 369 6.07 -20.31 9.37
CA VAL A 369 6.08 -20.13 10.84
C VAL A 369 6.29 -18.66 11.18
N LEU A 370 7.23 -18.00 10.50
CA LEU A 370 7.50 -16.58 10.71
C LEU A 370 6.28 -15.71 10.40
N MET A 371 5.57 -16.00 9.29
CA MET A 371 4.31 -15.32 8.95
C MET A 371 3.20 -15.60 9.97
N SER A 372 3.07 -16.85 10.43
CA SER A 372 2.07 -17.20 11.45
C SER A 372 2.32 -16.43 12.76
N ILE A 373 3.58 -16.32 13.20
CA ILE A 373 3.97 -15.48 14.33
C ILE A 373 3.60 -14.00 14.06
N GLY A 374 3.88 -13.49 12.86
CA GLY A 374 3.53 -12.13 12.46
C GLY A 374 2.03 -11.85 12.54
N PHE A 375 1.20 -12.76 12.03
CA PHE A 375 -0.27 -12.63 12.13
C PHE A 375 -0.76 -12.75 13.57
N ALA A 376 -0.24 -13.70 14.36
CA ALA A 376 -0.62 -13.87 15.76
C ALA A 376 -0.25 -12.64 16.62
N THR A 377 0.97 -12.10 16.45
CA THR A 377 1.41 -10.89 17.17
C THR A 377 0.61 -9.66 16.76
N THR A 378 0.32 -9.48 15.46
CA THR A 378 -0.53 -8.38 14.99
C THR A 378 -1.95 -8.50 15.51
N ALA A 379 -2.54 -9.71 15.51
CA ALA A 379 -3.88 -9.94 16.06
C ALA A 379 -3.93 -9.66 17.58
N ALA A 380 -2.94 -10.14 18.34
CA ALA A 380 -2.84 -9.87 19.77
C ALA A 380 -2.70 -8.37 20.06
N ALA A 381 -1.90 -7.65 19.27
CA ALA A 381 -1.75 -6.20 19.39
C ALA A 381 -3.03 -5.44 19.06
N LEU A 382 -3.74 -5.83 18.01
CA LEU A 382 -5.04 -5.24 17.66
C LEU A 382 -6.07 -5.52 18.77
N TYR A 383 -6.12 -6.73 19.31
CA TYR A 383 -7.00 -7.05 20.44
C TYR A 383 -6.65 -6.24 21.68
N TYR A 384 -5.35 -6.14 22.02
CA TYR A 384 -4.88 -5.29 23.11
C TYR A 384 -5.26 -3.81 22.92
N MET A 385 -5.21 -3.32 21.68
CA MET A 385 -5.65 -1.97 21.32
C MET A 385 -7.13 -1.75 21.67
N THR A 386 -8.01 -2.72 21.45
CA THR A 386 -9.45 -2.57 21.73
C THR A 386 -9.77 -2.35 23.20
N THR A 387 -8.94 -2.91 24.10
CA THR A 387 -9.12 -2.79 25.55
C THR A 387 -8.58 -1.48 26.13
N HIS A 388 -7.74 -0.75 25.38
CA HIS A 388 -7.06 0.47 25.83
C HIS A 388 -7.49 1.73 25.07
N MET A 389 -8.23 1.60 23.96
CA MET A 389 -8.77 2.75 23.23
C MET A 389 -9.94 3.36 23.99
N THR A 390 -9.66 4.45 24.68
CA THR A 390 -10.63 5.26 25.43
C THR A 390 -10.39 6.74 25.15
N LEU A 391 -11.40 7.58 25.38
CA LEU A 391 -11.27 9.04 25.24
C LEU A 391 -10.28 9.66 26.24
N GLY A 392 -9.93 8.94 27.30
CA GLY A 392 -8.94 9.37 28.31
C GLY A 392 -7.56 8.75 28.13
N MET A 393 -7.28 8.09 27.00
CA MET A 393 -5.99 7.47 26.74
C MET A 393 -4.87 8.51 26.65
N ASP A 394 -3.77 8.28 27.35
CA ASP A 394 -2.59 9.14 27.30
C ASP A 394 -1.76 8.93 26.01
N PHE A 395 -0.93 9.90 25.68
CA PHE A 395 -0.08 9.90 24.48
C PHE A 395 0.84 8.67 24.43
N ARG A 396 1.44 8.29 25.56
CA ARG A 396 2.34 7.14 25.64
C ARG A 396 1.62 5.84 25.30
N THR A 397 0.41 5.66 25.81
CA THR A 397 -0.42 4.49 25.48
C THR A 397 -0.76 4.46 24.00
N ALA A 398 -1.19 5.58 23.41
CA ALA A 398 -1.46 5.70 21.98
C ALA A 398 -0.25 5.29 21.11
N ALA A 399 0.93 5.81 21.43
CA ALA A 399 2.17 5.48 20.73
C ALA A 399 2.54 4.00 20.88
N MET A 400 2.44 3.43 22.10
CA MET A 400 2.78 2.02 22.35
C MET A 400 1.83 1.05 21.66
N LEU A 401 0.53 1.36 21.56
CA LEU A 401 -0.43 0.56 20.81
C LEU A 401 -0.02 0.45 19.33
N ARG A 402 0.46 1.55 18.75
CA ARG A 402 0.97 1.53 17.37
C ARG A 402 2.26 0.72 17.25
N VAL A 403 3.18 0.86 18.18
CA VAL A 403 4.43 0.08 18.23
C VAL A 403 4.14 -1.42 18.23
N TYR A 404 3.25 -1.90 19.10
CA TYR A 404 2.91 -3.33 19.18
C TYR A 404 2.25 -3.83 17.89
N GLN A 405 1.34 -3.06 17.32
CA GLN A 405 0.62 -3.43 16.10
C GLN A 405 1.55 -3.59 14.90
N VAL A 406 2.46 -2.61 14.68
CA VAL A 406 3.32 -2.64 13.49
C VAL A 406 4.45 -3.65 13.62
N ALA A 407 4.91 -3.98 14.83
CA ALA A 407 5.99 -4.94 15.04
C ALA A 407 5.70 -6.31 14.39
N GLY A 408 4.47 -6.79 14.45
CA GLY A 408 4.05 -8.04 13.81
C GLY A 408 4.03 -7.99 12.29
N LEU A 409 3.74 -6.82 11.71
CA LEU A 409 3.62 -6.67 10.25
C LEU A 409 4.93 -6.93 9.51
N ALA A 410 6.09 -6.68 10.13
CA ALA A 410 7.41 -6.98 9.55
C ALA A 410 7.58 -8.47 9.25
N PHE A 411 7.05 -9.33 10.13
CA PHE A 411 7.12 -10.78 9.97
C PHE A 411 6.11 -11.34 8.97
N ILE A 412 5.19 -10.51 8.49
CA ILE A 412 4.29 -10.85 7.38
C ILE A 412 4.86 -10.33 6.07
N PHE A 413 5.31 -9.07 6.04
CA PHE A 413 5.75 -8.38 4.84
C PHE A 413 6.92 -9.06 4.14
N VAL A 414 8.03 -9.30 4.85
CA VAL A 414 9.26 -9.84 4.26
C VAL A 414 9.08 -11.27 3.75
N PRO A 415 8.53 -12.23 4.55
CA PRO A 415 8.32 -13.59 4.06
C PRO A 415 7.31 -13.68 2.91
N SER A 416 6.24 -12.88 2.92
CA SER A 416 5.24 -12.87 1.84
C SER A 416 5.86 -12.41 0.52
N ASN A 417 6.70 -11.37 0.55
CA ASN A 417 7.47 -10.95 -0.62
C ASN A 417 8.38 -12.08 -1.11
N MET A 418 9.16 -12.71 -0.22
CA MET A 418 10.06 -13.81 -0.57
C MET A 418 9.33 -14.99 -1.23
N LEU A 419 8.22 -15.43 -0.63
CA LEU A 419 7.44 -16.58 -1.10
C LEU A 419 6.78 -16.34 -2.46
N SER A 420 6.51 -15.10 -2.82
CA SER A 420 5.95 -14.73 -4.13
C SER A 420 6.91 -15.05 -5.29
N TYR A 421 8.22 -15.05 -5.04
CA TYR A 421 9.24 -15.35 -6.05
C TYR A 421 9.66 -16.83 -6.08
N VAL A 422 9.11 -17.66 -5.18
CA VAL A 422 9.39 -19.11 -5.17
C VAL A 422 8.65 -19.79 -6.32
N ASP A 423 9.31 -20.75 -6.98
CA ASP A 423 8.76 -21.52 -8.12
C ASP A 423 8.42 -20.67 -9.37
N VAL A 424 8.90 -19.44 -9.46
CA VAL A 424 8.70 -18.57 -10.63
C VAL A 424 10.05 -18.23 -11.26
N PRO A 425 10.20 -18.32 -12.58
CA PRO A 425 11.46 -18.02 -13.24
C PRO A 425 11.80 -16.52 -13.15
N PRO A 426 13.11 -16.16 -13.11
CA PRO A 426 13.55 -14.76 -12.94
C PRO A 426 13.04 -13.78 -14.01
N GLU A 427 12.78 -14.26 -15.21
CA GLU A 427 12.21 -13.47 -16.33
C GLU A 427 10.85 -12.85 -15.97
N LYS A 428 10.15 -13.46 -15.01
CA LYS A 428 8.84 -13.00 -14.52
C LYS A 428 8.93 -12.03 -13.32
N ASN A 429 10.14 -11.66 -12.86
CA ASN A 429 10.30 -10.82 -11.67
C ASN A 429 9.56 -9.47 -11.79
N ASN A 430 9.50 -8.87 -12.98
CA ASN A 430 8.70 -7.66 -13.20
C ASN A 430 7.21 -7.91 -12.97
N GLN A 431 6.67 -9.04 -13.45
CA GLN A 431 5.26 -9.40 -13.28
C GLN A 431 4.92 -9.69 -11.81
N ILE A 432 5.80 -10.41 -11.12
CA ILE A 432 5.62 -10.72 -9.70
C ILE A 432 5.57 -9.42 -8.88
N SER A 433 6.55 -8.54 -9.03
CA SER A 433 6.66 -7.29 -8.26
C SER A 433 5.51 -6.34 -8.54
N SER A 434 5.09 -6.24 -9.81
CA SER A 434 3.92 -5.44 -10.20
C SER A 434 2.64 -5.96 -9.55
N MET A 435 2.40 -7.28 -9.59
CA MET A 435 1.22 -7.89 -8.97
C MET A 435 1.23 -7.76 -7.44
N ILE A 436 2.38 -7.93 -6.79
CA ILE A 436 2.52 -7.73 -5.33
C ILE A 436 2.14 -6.30 -4.96
N SER A 437 2.73 -5.31 -5.63
CA SER A 437 2.48 -3.89 -5.35
C SER A 437 1.03 -3.52 -5.64
N PHE A 438 0.48 -3.99 -6.76
CA PHE A 438 -0.91 -3.78 -7.14
C PHE A 438 -1.90 -4.36 -6.13
N ILE A 439 -1.75 -5.64 -5.78
CA ILE A 439 -2.67 -6.32 -4.84
C ILE A 439 -2.59 -5.71 -3.44
N ARG A 440 -1.39 -5.35 -2.98
CA ARG A 440 -1.21 -4.65 -1.70
C ARG A 440 -1.88 -3.27 -1.71
N ASN A 441 -1.74 -2.51 -2.80
CA ASN A 441 -2.33 -1.18 -2.93
C ASN A 441 -3.87 -1.25 -2.97
N ILE A 442 -4.44 -2.15 -3.80
CA ILE A 442 -5.89 -2.38 -3.86
C ILE A 442 -6.42 -2.88 -2.51
N GLY A 443 -5.70 -3.79 -1.85
CA GLY A 443 -6.04 -4.23 -0.50
C GLY A 443 -6.10 -3.06 0.49
N GLY A 444 -5.14 -2.13 0.39
CA GLY A 444 -5.11 -0.90 1.17
C GLY A 444 -6.32 0.00 0.91
N SER A 445 -6.61 0.27 -0.35
CA SER A 445 -7.76 1.13 -0.73
C SER A 445 -9.10 0.54 -0.29
N ILE A 446 -9.32 -0.77 -0.53
CA ILE A 446 -10.51 -1.48 -0.06
C ILE A 446 -10.56 -1.50 1.47
N GLY A 447 -9.42 -1.75 2.12
CA GLY A 447 -9.33 -1.75 3.58
C GLY A 447 -9.74 -0.40 4.18
N ILE A 448 -9.17 0.70 3.70
CA ILE A 448 -9.51 2.06 4.15
C ILE A 448 -11.01 2.33 3.93
N ALA A 449 -11.53 2.07 2.73
CA ALA A 449 -12.91 2.32 2.39
C ALA A 449 -13.90 1.53 3.27
N LEU A 450 -13.65 0.24 3.48
CA LEU A 450 -14.49 -0.61 4.33
C LEU A 450 -14.43 -0.19 5.80
N LEU A 451 -13.22 0.02 6.33
CA LEU A 451 -13.04 0.38 7.74
C LEU A 451 -13.70 1.74 8.03
N ALA A 452 -13.51 2.75 7.16
CA ALA A 452 -14.15 4.05 7.30
C ALA A 452 -15.69 3.92 7.26
N THR A 453 -16.23 3.12 6.34
CA THR A 453 -17.67 2.86 6.23
C THR A 453 -18.22 2.19 7.49
N PHE A 454 -17.56 1.14 7.99
CA PHE A 454 -18.00 0.44 9.20
C PHE A 454 -17.94 1.34 10.44
N ILE A 455 -16.93 2.21 10.55
CA ILE A 455 -16.87 3.20 11.65
C ILE A 455 -18.02 4.18 11.55
N THR A 456 -18.26 4.78 10.38
CA THR A 456 -19.35 5.76 10.22
C THR A 456 -20.71 5.15 10.52
N ARG A 457 -21.03 3.99 9.93
CA ARG A 457 -22.30 3.30 10.18
C ARG A 457 -22.41 2.76 11.61
N GLY A 458 -21.32 2.23 12.14
CA GLY A 458 -21.26 1.79 13.54
C GLY A 458 -21.50 2.94 14.51
N THR A 459 -20.92 4.11 14.23
CA THR A 459 -21.17 5.33 15.01
C THR A 459 -22.64 5.74 15.00
N GLN A 460 -23.27 5.77 13.82
CA GLN A 460 -24.71 6.09 13.68
C GLN A 460 -25.58 5.09 14.45
N GLN A 461 -25.29 3.79 14.32
CA GLN A 461 -26.03 2.74 15.02
C GLN A 461 -25.87 2.85 16.54
N ARG A 462 -24.64 3.05 17.04
CA ARG A 462 -24.35 3.22 18.46
C ARG A 462 -24.95 4.51 19.00
N GLN A 463 -24.94 5.59 18.22
CA GLN A 463 -25.57 6.87 18.59
C GLN A 463 -27.08 6.72 18.74
N THR A 464 -27.75 6.05 17.81
CA THR A 464 -29.20 5.76 17.87
C THR A 464 -29.51 4.92 19.10
N TYR A 465 -28.73 3.88 19.39
CA TYR A 465 -28.94 3.05 20.57
C TYR A 465 -28.76 3.82 21.88
N LEU A 466 -27.68 4.59 22.01
CA LEU A 466 -27.38 5.37 23.22
C LEU A 466 -28.38 6.51 23.42
N SER A 467 -28.81 7.18 22.35
CA SER A 467 -29.81 8.27 22.44
C SER A 467 -31.15 7.79 22.97
N GLY A 468 -31.55 6.55 22.69
CA GLY A 468 -32.76 5.94 23.24
C GLY A 468 -32.81 5.87 24.79
N HIS A 469 -31.62 5.89 25.42
CA HIS A 469 -31.49 5.90 26.88
C HIS A 469 -31.37 7.32 27.48
N MET A 470 -31.29 8.35 26.63
CA MET A 470 -31.19 9.76 27.02
C MET A 470 -32.55 10.45 26.96
N ASN A 471 -33.42 10.08 27.85
CA ASN A 471 -34.78 10.65 27.98
C ASN A 471 -35.06 11.05 29.44
N ASP A 472 -36.06 11.89 29.64
CA ASP A 472 -36.44 12.40 30.95
C ASP A 472 -36.90 11.32 31.94
N GLY A 473 -37.21 10.11 31.46
CA GLY A 473 -37.50 8.94 32.30
C GLY A 473 -36.22 8.33 32.94
N ASN A 474 -35.03 8.68 32.46
CA ASN A 474 -33.79 8.18 33.01
C ASN A 474 -33.22 9.11 34.10
N PRO A 475 -33.22 8.69 35.40
CA PRO A 475 -32.75 9.54 36.49
C PRO A 475 -31.32 10.00 36.36
N ARG A 476 -30.41 9.13 35.82
CA ARG A 476 -29.00 9.46 35.62
C ARG A 476 -28.81 10.52 34.55
N PHE A 477 -29.59 10.47 33.49
CA PHE A 477 -29.55 11.49 32.44
C PHE A 477 -30.02 12.85 33.00
N ARG A 478 -31.14 12.91 33.73
CA ARG A 478 -31.59 14.14 34.38
C ARG A 478 -30.52 14.70 35.34
N GLN A 479 -29.98 13.88 36.21
CA GLN A 479 -28.93 14.31 37.15
C GLN A 479 -27.72 14.87 36.43
N MET A 480 -27.32 14.30 35.28
CA MET A 480 -26.23 14.81 34.46
C MET A 480 -26.54 16.16 33.82
N ILE A 481 -27.75 16.33 33.26
CA ILE A 481 -28.20 17.61 32.68
C ILE A 481 -28.30 18.68 33.77
N ASP A 482 -28.90 18.38 34.92
CA ASP A 482 -29.08 19.32 36.04
C ASP A 482 -27.69 19.75 36.59
N GLY A 483 -26.76 18.80 36.77
CA GLY A 483 -25.40 19.09 37.22
C GLY A 483 -24.64 19.98 36.26
N LEU A 484 -24.65 19.66 34.94
CA LEU A 484 -24.03 20.49 33.91
C LEU A 484 -24.68 21.89 33.83
N THR A 485 -26.00 21.95 33.91
CA THR A 485 -26.73 23.21 33.89
C THR A 485 -26.37 24.08 35.10
N ALA A 486 -26.26 23.48 36.29
CA ALA A 486 -25.84 24.21 37.49
C ALA A 486 -24.41 24.76 37.36
N THR A 487 -23.49 23.94 36.83
CA THR A 487 -22.10 24.38 36.59
C THR A 487 -22.05 25.52 35.58
N LEU A 488 -22.74 25.42 34.45
CA LEU A 488 -22.77 26.48 33.43
C LEU A 488 -23.44 27.77 33.91
N ARG A 489 -24.43 27.68 34.83
CA ARG A 489 -25.01 28.83 35.51
C ARG A 489 -24.01 29.53 36.44
N SER A 490 -23.20 28.76 37.17
CA SER A 490 -22.15 29.32 38.01
C SER A 490 -21.04 30.04 37.21
N GLU A 491 -20.90 29.72 35.93
CA GLU A 491 -20.04 30.39 34.96
C GLU A 491 -20.66 31.66 34.37
N GLY A 492 -21.89 32.05 34.81
CA GLY A 492 -22.53 33.33 34.44
C GLY A 492 -23.49 33.22 33.23
N LEU A 493 -23.86 32.03 32.76
CA LEU A 493 -24.82 31.84 31.67
C LEU A 493 -26.28 32.04 32.15
N SER A 494 -27.16 32.51 31.26
CA SER A 494 -28.58 32.54 31.51
C SER A 494 -29.16 31.16 31.74
N PRO A 495 -30.25 30.98 32.49
CA PRO A 495 -30.85 29.65 32.73
C PRO A 495 -31.16 28.87 31.46
N SER A 496 -31.68 29.53 30.41
CA SER A 496 -31.98 28.89 29.13
C SER A 496 -30.73 28.51 28.37
N ASP A 497 -29.75 29.37 28.29
CA ASP A 497 -28.48 29.13 27.59
C ASP A 497 -27.67 28.00 28.26
N ALA A 498 -27.66 28.00 29.61
CA ALA A 498 -27.02 26.95 30.40
C ALA A 498 -27.65 25.57 30.11
N THR A 499 -28.98 25.49 30.03
CA THR A 499 -29.67 24.25 29.71
C THR A 499 -29.40 23.80 28.27
N HIS A 500 -29.48 24.69 27.28
CA HIS A 500 -29.19 24.37 25.89
C HIS A 500 -27.74 23.90 25.72
N LYS A 501 -26.78 24.56 26.35
CA LYS A 501 -25.37 24.14 26.32
C LYS A 501 -25.13 22.82 27.04
N ALA A 502 -25.87 22.51 28.13
CA ALA A 502 -25.77 21.23 28.81
C ALA A 502 -26.24 20.10 27.90
N TYR A 503 -27.37 20.24 27.22
CA TYR A 503 -27.82 19.26 26.21
C TYR A 503 -26.82 19.11 25.06
N ALA A 504 -26.29 20.22 24.51
CA ALA A 504 -25.30 20.19 23.45
C ALA A 504 -24.03 19.44 23.88
N ARG A 505 -23.56 19.67 25.12
CA ARG A 505 -22.37 19.00 25.67
C ARG A 505 -22.58 17.50 25.87
N VAL A 506 -23.78 17.09 26.34
CA VAL A 506 -24.14 15.68 26.48
C VAL A 506 -24.27 15.02 25.11
N ALA A 507 -24.88 15.69 24.12
CA ALA A 507 -24.96 15.17 22.74
C ALA A 507 -23.57 15.00 22.13
N ALA A 508 -22.63 15.92 22.35
CA ALA A 508 -21.24 15.80 21.91
C ALA A 508 -20.52 14.61 22.56
N LEU A 509 -20.67 14.45 23.89
CA LEU A 509 -20.11 13.29 24.61
C LEU A 509 -20.69 11.97 24.12
N LEU A 510 -22.01 11.92 23.86
CA LEU A 510 -22.66 10.74 23.28
C LEU A 510 -22.06 10.40 21.90
N SER A 511 -21.90 11.41 21.05
CA SER A 511 -21.32 11.21 19.72
C SER A 511 -19.87 10.70 19.80
N GLN A 512 -19.05 11.26 20.69
CA GLN A 512 -17.66 10.81 20.93
C GLN A 512 -17.60 9.37 21.45
N GLN A 513 -18.49 9.00 22.41
CA GLN A 513 -18.57 7.64 22.93
C GLN A 513 -19.05 6.65 21.86
N ALA A 514 -20.08 7.01 21.09
CA ALA A 514 -20.59 6.19 20.00
C ALA A 514 -19.49 5.92 18.96
N SER A 515 -18.72 6.95 18.60
CA SER A 515 -17.60 6.81 17.68
C SER A 515 -16.49 5.93 18.26
N THR A 516 -16.10 6.14 19.52
CA THR A 516 -15.08 5.31 20.19
C THR A 516 -15.45 3.84 20.19
N LEU A 517 -16.70 3.51 20.50
CA LEU A 517 -17.22 2.13 20.45
C LEU A 517 -17.16 1.57 19.02
N ALA A 518 -17.52 2.36 18.01
CA ALA A 518 -17.46 1.94 16.62
C ALA A 518 -16.01 1.64 16.18
N TYR A 519 -15.04 2.47 16.57
CA TYR A 519 -13.62 2.19 16.31
C TYR A 519 -13.18 0.89 16.99
N THR A 520 -13.57 0.68 18.25
CA THR A 520 -13.25 -0.53 19.02
C THR A 520 -13.85 -1.78 18.37
N ASP A 521 -15.11 -1.74 17.92
CA ASP A 521 -15.79 -2.84 17.23
C ASP A 521 -15.06 -3.21 15.92
N VAL A 522 -14.69 -2.21 15.12
CA VAL A 522 -14.00 -2.40 13.84
C VAL A 522 -12.60 -2.99 14.04
N ILE A 523 -11.84 -2.49 15.02
CA ILE A 523 -10.51 -3.01 15.34
C ILE A 523 -10.62 -4.43 15.90
N SER A 524 -11.65 -4.74 16.71
CA SER A 524 -11.92 -6.10 17.21
C SER A 524 -12.18 -7.08 16.06
N ALA A 525 -13.04 -6.69 15.11
CA ALA A 525 -13.31 -7.49 13.93
C ALA A 525 -12.03 -7.74 13.11
N LEU A 526 -11.21 -6.69 12.95
CA LEU A 526 -9.92 -6.80 12.26
C LEU A 526 -8.95 -7.75 13.01
N ALA A 527 -8.91 -7.69 14.34
CA ALA A 527 -8.11 -8.60 15.17
C ALA A 527 -8.51 -10.06 14.95
N VAL A 528 -9.82 -10.36 14.92
CA VAL A 528 -10.33 -11.71 14.66
C VAL A 528 -9.95 -12.17 13.25
N ILE A 529 -10.16 -11.34 12.23
CA ILE A 529 -9.79 -11.67 10.85
C ILE A 529 -8.30 -12.00 10.77
N VAL A 530 -7.44 -11.16 11.34
CA VAL A 530 -5.98 -11.34 11.34
C VAL A 530 -5.58 -12.61 12.11
N ALA A 531 -6.22 -12.91 13.24
CA ALA A 531 -5.99 -14.13 14.00
C ALA A 531 -6.30 -15.40 13.20
N CYS A 532 -7.40 -15.40 12.46
CA CYS A 532 -7.79 -16.53 11.58
C CYS A 532 -6.78 -16.78 10.45
N LEU A 533 -5.95 -15.78 10.08
CA LEU A 533 -4.93 -15.93 9.04
C LEU A 533 -3.68 -16.64 9.53
N ALA A 534 -3.38 -16.63 10.83
CA ALA A 534 -2.19 -17.27 11.39
C ALA A 534 -2.09 -18.77 11.03
N PRO A 535 -3.13 -19.61 11.21
CA PRO A 535 -3.08 -21.01 10.79
C PRO A 535 -3.11 -21.16 9.25
N LEU A 536 -3.68 -20.23 8.50
CA LEU A 536 -3.76 -20.31 7.04
C LEU A 536 -2.37 -20.17 6.38
N CYS A 537 -1.36 -19.65 7.06
CA CYS A 537 0.02 -19.61 6.57
C CYS A 537 0.56 -21.01 6.23
N PHE A 538 0.10 -22.06 6.91
CA PHE A 538 0.51 -23.44 6.65
C PHE A 538 -0.10 -24.05 5.37
N ILE A 539 -1.03 -23.38 4.73
CA ILE A 539 -1.53 -23.74 3.39
C ILE A 539 -0.41 -23.61 2.35
N MET A 540 0.55 -22.70 2.52
CA MET A 540 1.67 -22.53 1.60
C MET A 540 2.57 -23.77 1.59
N LYS A 541 3.15 -24.10 0.42
CA LYS A 541 4.15 -25.18 0.31
C LYS A 541 5.49 -24.70 0.90
N ARG A 542 6.19 -25.62 1.56
CA ARG A 542 7.57 -25.33 2.01
C ARG A 542 8.44 -24.95 0.81
N PRO A 543 9.20 -23.87 0.89
CA PRO A 543 10.25 -23.64 -0.09
C PRO A 543 11.24 -24.82 -0.02
N PRO A 544 11.80 -25.27 -1.16
CA PRO A 544 12.77 -26.35 -1.16
C PRO A 544 13.94 -25.99 -0.25
N LYS A 545 14.26 -26.87 0.72
CA LYS A 545 15.47 -26.78 1.54
C LYS A 545 16.66 -27.01 0.61
N GLY A 546 17.51 -26.00 0.44
CA GLY A 546 18.80 -26.17 -0.20
C GLY A 546 18.83 -25.83 -1.69
N LEU A 547 18.88 -24.52 -1.98
CA LEU A 547 19.79 -23.98 -2.98
C LEU A 547 20.86 -23.18 -2.24
N ALA A 548 21.53 -23.83 -1.30
CA ALA A 548 22.89 -23.44 -0.96
C ALA A 548 23.68 -23.53 -2.26
N ALA A 549 24.20 -22.40 -2.74
CA ALA A 549 25.13 -22.40 -3.84
C ALA A 549 26.19 -23.48 -3.57
N PRO A 550 26.60 -24.29 -4.57
CA PRO A 550 27.74 -25.17 -4.40
C PRO A 550 28.90 -24.29 -3.93
N SER A 551 29.45 -24.63 -2.77
CA SER A 551 30.68 -24.06 -2.27
C SER A 551 31.77 -24.40 -3.29
N LEU A 552 32.06 -23.45 -4.18
CA LEU A 552 33.31 -23.47 -4.92
C LEU A 552 34.38 -23.01 -3.94
N HIS A 553 35.15 -24.01 -3.46
CA HIS A 553 36.48 -23.83 -2.90
C HIS A 553 37.41 -23.25 -3.94
#